data_bafc61a690c581d1410d69593268392f
#
_entry.id   bafc61a690c581d1410d69593268392f
#
_cell.length_a   1.000
_cell.length_b   1.000
_cell.length_c   1.000
_cell.angle_alpha   90.00
_cell.angle_beta   90.00
_cell.angle_gamma   90.00
#
_symmetry.space_group_name_H-M   'P 1'
#
loop_
_entity.id
_entity.type
_entity.pdbx_description
1 polymer ?
#
loop_
_entity_poly.entity_id
_entity_poly.type
_entity_poly.pdbx_seq_one_letter_code
_entity_poly.pdbx_strand_id
1 'polypeptide(L)'
;MGVLKQWLPYVLSGISAGGQYALIAVGYTMVYGILRLINFAHGDIFMVAGLIMVYLSATMPLYAALPAVVILTVALGFAVERCAYKPLRQAPRMSVMISAIGVSYLLQNLAYYVTGGVPKQYPELPWISDTITILGASTKRVTVITPVLTLVLVVALVILIKRTKVGMAMRAASKDFETAQLMGIKINNVISFTFAVGSFLAAIGSMMSVSYTHLTLPTKLE
;
A
#
# COMPACT_ATOMS: atom_id res chain seq x y z
N MET A 1 19.87 -20.41 -26.37
CA MET A 1 18.43 -20.27 -26.00
C MET A 1 18.09 -20.85 -24.64
N GLY A 2 18.83 -21.83 -24.06
CA GLY A 2 18.53 -22.43 -22.75
C GLY A 2 18.70 -21.47 -21.56
N VAL A 3 19.78 -20.70 -21.53
CA VAL A 3 20.11 -19.80 -20.41
C VAL A 3 19.04 -18.68 -20.26
N LEU A 4 18.61 -18.08 -21.36
CA LEU A 4 17.59 -17.02 -21.33
C LEU A 4 16.25 -17.52 -20.79
N LYS A 5 15.83 -18.74 -21.16
CA LYS A 5 14.60 -19.36 -20.63
C LYS A 5 14.68 -19.63 -19.13
N GLN A 6 15.85 -19.91 -18.62
CA GLN A 6 16.09 -20.23 -17.22
C GLN A 6 16.09 -18.97 -16.34
N TRP A 7 16.62 -17.83 -16.83
CA TRP A 7 16.71 -16.57 -16.08
C TRP A 7 15.45 -15.70 -16.18
N LEU A 8 14.67 -15.82 -17.25
CA LEU A 8 13.48 -14.99 -17.50
C LEU A 8 12.47 -14.99 -16.34
N PRO A 9 12.09 -16.13 -15.73
CA PRO A 9 11.17 -16.15 -14.59
C PRO A 9 11.72 -15.41 -13.38
N TYR A 10 13.02 -15.51 -13.10
CA TYR A 10 13.64 -14.82 -11.97
C TYR A 10 13.66 -13.31 -12.16
N VAL A 11 13.98 -12.84 -13.35
CA VAL A 11 13.97 -11.41 -13.70
C VAL A 11 12.54 -10.85 -13.58
N LEU A 12 11.55 -11.55 -14.14
CA LEU A 12 10.15 -11.15 -14.03
C LEU A 12 9.67 -11.10 -12.58
N SER A 13 10.02 -12.11 -11.77
CA SER A 13 9.71 -12.13 -10.34
C SER A 13 10.37 -10.97 -9.59
N GLY A 14 11.62 -10.65 -9.91
CA GLY A 14 12.34 -9.51 -9.35
C GLY A 14 11.68 -8.17 -9.70
N ILE A 15 11.30 -7.97 -10.95
CA ILE A 15 10.60 -6.77 -11.41
C ILE A 15 9.22 -6.65 -10.70
N SER A 16 8.53 -7.77 -10.54
CA SER A 16 7.23 -7.79 -9.88
C SER A 16 7.33 -7.46 -8.39
N ALA A 17 8.29 -8.07 -7.68
CA ALA A 17 8.56 -7.73 -6.28
C ALA A 17 8.98 -6.25 -6.13
N GLY A 18 9.85 -5.76 -7.01
CA GLY A 18 10.24 -4.35 -7.08
C GLY A 18 9.04 -3.42 -7.30
N GLY A 19 8.09 -3.81 -8.13
CA GLY A 19 6.83 -3.09 -8.35
C GLY A 19 5.98 -2.95 -7.09
N GLN A 20 5.87 -4.01 -6.29
CA GLN A 20 5.14 -3.98 -5.01
C GLN A 20 5.81 -3.03 -4.02
N TYR A 21 7.12 -3.13 -3.86
CA TYR A 21 7.87 -2.20 -3.00
C TYR A 21 7.77 -0.76 -3.49
N ALA A 22 7.74 -0.54 -4.81
CA ALA A 22 7.55 0.79 -5.38
C ALA A 22 6.18 1.39 -5.00
N LEU A 23 5.09 0.61 -5.01
CA LEU A 23 3.76 1.08 -4.57
C LEU A 23 3.76 1.51 -3.10
N ILE A 24 4.38 0.73 -2.24
CA ILE A 24 4.52 1.06 -0.81
C ILE A 24 5.35 2.34 -0.66
N ALA A 25 6.51 2.40 -1.31
CA ALA A 25 7.43 3.52 -1.22
C ALA A 25 6.82 4.83 -1.74
N VAL A 26 6.08 4.78 -2.85
CA VAL A 26 5.40 5.94 -3.43
C VAL A 26 4.28 6.44 -2.52
N GLY A 27 3.46 5.53 -1.96
CA GLY A 27 2.44 5.89 -0.97
C GLY A 27 3.04 6.55 0.27
N TYR A 28 4.13 5.99 0.78
CA TYR A 28 4.87 6.53 1.92
C TYR A 28 5.49 7.90 1.63
N THR A 29 6.22 8.03 0.52
CA THR A 29 6.90 9.27 0.15
C THR A 29 5.95 10.40 -0.18
N MET A 30 4.73 10.10 -0.66
CA MET A 30 3.70 11.09 -0.91
C MET A 30 3.22 11.74 0.41
N VAL A 31 2.98 10.95 1.44
CA VAL A 31 2.62 11.45 2.77
C VAL A 31 3.78 12.26 3.38
N TYR A 32 5.00 11.71 3.29
CA TYR A 32 6.21 12.39 3.75
C TYR A 32 6.44 13.74 3.04
N GLY A 33 6.23 13.79 1.73
CA GLY A 33 6.44 14.99 0.91
C GLY A 33 5.56 16.18 1.33
N ILE A 34 4.38 15.92 1.91
CA ILE A 34 3.46 16.96 2.37
C ILE A 34 3.69 17.26 3.85
N LEU A 35 3.67 16.26 4.70
CA LEU A 35 3.77 16.45 6.15
C LEU A 35 5.20 16.69 6.63
N ARG A 36 6.21 16.33 5.85
CA ARG A 36 7.63 16.28 6.23
C ARG A 36 7.87 15.49 7.53
N LEU A 37 7.02 14.50 7.78
CA LEU A 37 7.04 13.60 8.93
C LEU A 37 6.97 12.16 8.44
N ILE A 38 7.73 11.29 9.07
CA ILE A 38 7.75 9.86 8.79
C ILE A 38 6.46 9.24 9.32
N ASN A 39 5.70 8.58 8.43
CA ASN A 39 4.51 7.84 8.81
C ASN A 39 4.86 6.36 9.06
N PHE A 40 5.24 6.02 10.28
CA PHE A 40 5.57 4.63 10.62
C PHE A 40 4.37 3.67 10.48
N ALA A 41 3.15 4.17 10.64
CA ALA A 41 1.94 3.36 10.51
C ALA A 41 1.61 2.95 9.05
N HIS A 42 2.31 3.49 8.02
CA HIS A 42 2.00 3.17 6.63
C HIS A 42 2.24 1.69 6.28
N GLY A 43 3.34 1.12 6.78
CA GLY A 43 3.63 -0.31 6.63
C GLY A 43 2.60 -1.21 7.32
N ASP A 44 2.09 -0.75 8.47
CA ASP A 44 1.07 -1.51 9.21
C ASP A 44 -0.31 -1.40 8.54
N ILE A 45 -0.62 -0.28 7.88
CA ILE A 45 -1.82 -0.16 7.02
C ILE A 45 -1.75 -1.18 5.88
N PHE A 46 -0.58 -1.35 5.27
CA PHE A 46 -0.35 -2.37 4.24
C PHE A 46 -0.56 -3.79 4.80
N MET A 47 0.00 -4.09 5.98
CA MET A 47 -0.19 -5.37 6.67
C MET A 47 -1.66 -5.64 6.99
N VAL A 48 -2.37 -4.66 7.56
CA VAL A 48 -3.80 -4.79 7.90
C VAL A 48 -4.65 -4.97 6.64
N ALA A 49 -4.32 -4.31 5.52
CA ALA A 49 -5.00 -4.53 4.24
C ALA A 49 -4.90 -6.00 3.79
N GLY A 50 -3.72 -6.62 3.95
CA GLY A 50 -3.53 -8.05 3.67
C GLY A 50 -4.37 -8.95 4.58
N LEU A 51 -4.45 -8.64 5.88
CA LEU A 51 -5.29 -9.37 6.82
C LEU A 51 -6.79 -9.23 6.48
N ILE A 52 -7.26 -8.02 6.19
CA ILE A 52 -8.64 -7.78 5.77
C ILE A 52 -8.96 -8.62 4.53
N MET A 53 -8.02 -8.68 3.56
CA MET A 53 -8.21 -9.47 2.36
C MET A 53 -8.34 -10.96 2.67
N VAL A 54 -7.49 -11.52 3.55
CA VAL A 54 -7.56 -12.92 3.99
C VAL A 54 -8.92 -13.24 4.60
N TYR A 55 -9.42 -12.40 5.52
CA TYR A 55 -10.70 -12.63 6.18
C TYR A 55 -11.90 -12.45 5.25
N LEU A 56 -11.90 -11.41 4.41
CA LEU A 56 -13.02 -11.16 3.50
C LEU A 56 -13.11 -12.20 2.38
N SER A 57 -11.99 -12.66 1.86
CA SER A 57 -11.97 -13.70 0.82
C SER A 57 -12.45 -15.07 1.33
N ALA A 58 -12.36 -15.32 2.65
CA ALA A 58 -12.94 -16.51 3.27
C ALA A 58 -14.47 -16.44 3.46
N THR A 59 -15.04 -15.23 3.49
CA THR A 59 -16.47 -15.02 3.80
C THR A 59 -17.29 -14.54 2.61
N MET A 60 -16.65 -13.88 1.65
CA MET A 60 -17.33 -13.25 0.50
C MET A 60 -16.68 -13.67 -0.83
N PRO A 61 -17.44 -13.64 -1.93
CA PRO A 61 -16.87 -13.85 -3.25
C PRO A 61 -15.87 -12.74 -3.59
N LEU A 62 -14.81 -13.12 -4.32
CA LEU A 62 -13.66 -12.28 -4.63
C LEU A 62 -14.01 -10.90 -5.21
N TYR A 63 -15.00 -10.86 -6.11
CA TYR A 63 -15.43 -9.59 -6.75
C TYR A 63 -16.01 -8.58 -5.75
N ALA A 64 -16.53 -9.04 -4.61
CA ALA A 64 -17.01 -8.19 -3.52
C ALA A 64 -15.89 -7.90 -2.51
N ALA A 65 -14.99 -8.86 -2.27
CA ALA A 65 -13.88 -8.72 -1.32
C ALA A 65 -12.89 -7.63 -1.78
N LEU A 66 -12.52 -7.59 -3.06
CA LEU A 66 -11.55 -6.60 -3.58
C LEU A 66 -11.95 -5.14 -3.31
N PRO A 67 -13.13 -4.64 -3.70
CA PRO A 67 -13.52 -3.27 -3.39
C PRO A 67 -13.72 -3.05 -1.88
N ALA A 68 -14.20 -4.05 -1.14
CA ALA A 68 -14.36 -3.94 0.30
C ALA A 68 -13.02 -3.74 1.02
N VAL A 69 -11.97 -4.48 0.64
CA VAL A 69 -10.60 -4.28 1.18
C VAL A 69 -10.12 -2.86 0.93
N VAL A 70 -10.29 -2.35 -0.29
CA VAL A 70 -9.88 -0.97 -0.62
C VAL A 70 -10.61 0.04 0.24
N ILE A 71 -11.94 -0.08 0.36
CA ILE A 71 -12.75 0.85 1.14
C ILE A 71 -12.35 0.81 2.63
N LEU A 72 -12.21 -0.39 3.21
CA LEU A 72 -11.83 -0.55 4.61
C LEU A 72 -10.42 -0.05 4.89
N THR A 73 -9.46 -0.31 3.99
CA THR A 73 -8.09 0.17 4.14
C THR A 73 -8.01 1.70 4.02
N VAL A 74 -8.73 2.29 3.07
CA VAL A 74 -8.81 3.76 2.95
C VAL A 74 -9.49 4.37 4.18
N ALA A 75 -10.56 3.75 4.69
CA ALA A 75 -11.20 4.18 5.93
C ALA A 75 -10.26 4.08 7.13
N LEU A 76 -9.45 3.00 7.23
CA LEU A 76 -8.44 2.85 8.26
C LEU A 76 -7.38 3.95 8.16
N GLY A 77 -6.86 4.23 6.96
CA GLY A 77 -5.88 5.31 6.76
C GLY A 77 -6.44 6.68 7.12
N PHE A 78 -7.70 6.93 6.80
CA PHE A 78 -8.40 8.15 7.21
C PHE A 78 -8.59 8.20 8.74
N ALA A 79 -8.93 7.09 9.39
CA ALA A 79 -9.05 7.00 10.84
C ALA A 79 -7.71 7.28 11.53
N VAL A 80 -6.61 6.70 11.04
CA VAL A 80 -5.25 6.97 11.54
C VAL A 80 -4.90 8.45 11.40
N GLU A 81 -5.18 9.06 10.24
CA GLU A 81 -4.97 10.50 10.07
C GLU A 81 -5.80 11.31 11.07
N ARG A 82 -7.08 10.98 11.22
CA ARG A 82 -8.01 11.74 12.06
C ARG A 82 -7.70 11.65 13.54
N CYS A 83 -7.32 10.45 14.00
CA CYS A 83 -7.11 10.18 15.43
C CYS A 83 -5.68 10.48 15.89
N ALA A 84 -4.68 10.17 15.08
CA ALA A 84 -3.28 10.25 15.49
C ALA A 84 -2.57 11.51 14.99
N TYR A 85 -2.81 11.93 13.75
CA TYR A 85 -2.07 13.03 13.15
C TYR A 85 -2.77 14.38 13.28
N LYS A 86 -4.08 14.43 13.08
CA LYS A 86 -4.83 15.69 13.09
C LYS A 86 -4.76 16.43 14.43
N PRO A 87 -4.92 15.80 15.61
CA PRO A 87 -4.86 16.51 16.89
C PRO A 87 -3.46 17.01 17.22
N LEU A 88 -2.41 16.37 16.69
CA LEU A 88 -1.01 16.70 17.00
C LEU A 88 -0.33 17.61 15.97
N ARG A 89 -1.06 18.15 15.00
CA ARG A 89 -0.46 18.98 13.91
C ARG A 89 0.25 20.25 14.38
N GLN A 90 -0.19 20.80 15.52
CA GLN A 90 0.44 21.97 16.13
C GLN A 90 1.51 21.59 17.18
N ALA A 91 1.63 20.31 17.49
CA ALA A 91 2.63 19.81 18.43
C ALA A 91 4.03 19.76 17.80
N PRO A 92 5.08 19.71 18.63
CA PRO A 92 6.44 19.49 18.15
C PRO A 92 6.53 18.22 17.29
N ARG A 93 7.38 18.23 16.26
CA ARG A 93 7.56 17.11 15.32
C ARG A 93 7.80 15.77 15.99
N MET A 94 8.55 15.77 17.12
CA MET A 94 8.83 14.57 17.90
C MET A 94 7.56 13.94 18.47
N SER A 95 6.60 14.73 18.97
CA SER A 95 5.33 14.22 19.50
C SER A 95 4.49 13.52 18.42
N VAL A 96 4.49 14.06 17.19
CA VAL A 96 3.79 13.44 16.06
C VAL A 96 4.45 12.13 15.66
N MET A 97 5.80 12.07 15.66
CA MET A 97 6.53 10.83 15.38
C MET A 97 6.25 9.74 16.41
N ILE A 98 6.25 10.10 17.71
CA ILE A 98 5.93 9.18 18.81
C ILE A 98 4.50 8.64 18.66
N SER A 99 3.54 9.52 18.31
CA SER A 99 2.16 9.09 18.04
C SER A 99 2.07 8.12 16.86
N ALA A 100 2.84 8.36 15.79
CA ALA A 100 2.90 7.46 14.64
C ALA A 100 3.44 6.08 15.01
N ILE A 101 4.47 6.02 15.85
CA ILE A 101 5.01 4.76 16.40
C ILE A 101 3.97 4.07 17.29
N GLY A 102 3.27 4.83 18.15
CA GLY A 102 2.20 4.30 18.99
C GLY A 102 1.07 3.66 18.17
N VAL A 103 0.66 4.30 17.08
CA VAL A 103 -0.34 3.73 16.14
C VAL A 103 0.19 2.47 15.46
N SER A 104 1.47 2.47 15.05
CA SER A 104 2.12 1.31 14.46
C SER A 104 2.04 0.11 15.42
N TYR A 105 2.47 0.28 16.67
CA TYR A 105 2.35 -0.78 17.70
C TYR A 105 0.91 -1.20 17.97
N LEU A 106 -0.03 -0.26 17.97
CA LEU A 106 -1.45 -0.58 18.14
C LEU A 106 -1.94 -1.50 17.03
N LEU A 107 -1.65 -1.16 15.77
CA LEU A 107 -2.08 -1.95 14.61
C LEU A 107 -1.43 -3.34 14.61
N GLN A 108 -0.12 -3.43 14.94
CA GLN A 108 0.60 -4.71 15.03
C GLN A 108 0.03 -5.61 16.13
N ASN A 109 -0.19 -5.07 17.33
CA ASN A 109 -0.75 -5.85 18.43
C ASN A 109 -2.21 -6.25 18.19
N LEU A 110 -3.01 -5.36 17.55
CA LEU A 110 -4.38 -5.70 17.15
C LEU A 110 -4.38 -6.82 16.11
N ALA A 111 -3.50 -6.76 15.11
CA ALA A 111 -3.33 -7.81 14.12
C ALA A 111 -2.94 -9.14 14.79
N TYR A 112 -1.96 -9.11 15.71
CA TYR A 112 -1.54 -10.28 16.47
C TYR A 112 -2.69 -10.87 17.31
N TYR A 113 -3.46 -10.03 17.98
CA TYR A 113 -4.61 -10.45 18.77
C TYR A 113 -5.69 -11.12 17.91
N VAL A 114 -6.04 -10.52 16.77
CA VAL A 114 -7.05 -11.05 15.85
C VAL A 114 -6.62 -12.35 15.17
N THR A 115 -5.33 -12.48 14.84
CA THR A 115 -4.80 -13.71 14.20
C THR A 115 -4.45 -14.81 15.18
N GLY A 116 -4.33 -14.48 16.48
CA GLY A 116 -3.80 -15.38 17.51
C GLY A 116 -2.32 -15.69 17.31
N GLY A 117 -1.58 -14.86 16.56
CA GLY A 117 -0.16 -15.10 16.23
C GLY A 117 0.08 -16.24 15.24
N VAL A 118 -0.98 -16.83 14.69
CA VAL A 118 -0.89 -17.93 13.73
C VAL A 118 -0.86 -17.38 12.30
N PRO A 119 0.11 -17.78 11.46
CA PRO A 119 0.11 -17.43 10.06
C PRO A 119 -1.19 -17.88 9.37
N LYS A 120 -1.88 -16.96 8.72
CA LYS A 120 -3.08 -17.25 7.95
C LYS A 120 -2.70 -17.52 6.50
N GLN A 121 -3.23 -18.63 5.97
CA GLN A 121 -3.08 -18.92 4.55
C GLN A 121 -4.04 -18.04 3.75
N TYR A 122 -3.54 -17.53 2.64
CA TYR A 122 -4.34 -16.75 1.71
C TYR A 122 -5.11 -17.71 0.79
N PRO A 123 -6.40 -17.45 0.51
CA PRO A 123 -7.13 -18.26 -0.45
C PRO A 123 -6.50 -18.13 -1.84
N GLU A 124 -6.28 -19.26 -2.48
CA GLU A 124 -5.81 -19.26 -3.85
C GLU A 124 -6.83 -18.57 -4.75
N LEU A 125 -6.38 -17.59 -5.50
CA LEU A 125 -7.18 -16.90 -6.51
C LEU A 125 -7.00 -17.65 -7.84
N PRO A 126 -7.93 -18.50 -8.26
CA PRO A 126 -7.72 -19.34 -9.45
C PRO A 126 -7.35 -18.54 -10.69
N TRP A 127 -7.94 -17.35 -10.83
CA TRP A 127 -7.70 -16.44 -11.95
C TRP A 127 -6.30 -15.83 -12.01
N ILE A 128 -5.61 -15.73 -10.89
CA ILE A 128 -4.34 -15.02 -10.76
C ILE A 128 -3.18 -16.00 -10.58
N SER A 129 -3.45 -17.18 -10.04
CA SER A 129 -2.46 -18.25 -9.80
C SER A 129 -2.16 -19.12 -11.03
N ASP A 130 -2.97 -19.01 -12.10
CA ASP A 130 -2.71 -19.73 -13.35
C ASP A 130 -1.30 -19.46 -13.89
N THR A 131 -0.65 -20.51 -14.36
CA THR A 131 0.65 -20.40 -15.04
C THR A 131 0.48 -20.02 -16.51
N ILE A 132 1.20 -19.00 -16.93
CA ILE A 132 1.32 -18.60 -18.35
C ILE A 132 2.72 -18.96 -18.83
N THR A 133 2.80 -19.52 -20.02
CA THR A 133 4.07 -19.74 -20.70
C THR A 133 4.42 -18.53 -21.57
N ILE A 134 5.42 -17.75 -21.17
CA ILE A 134 5.95 -16.61 -21.93
C ILE A 134 7.32 -17.01 -22.47
N LEU A 135 7.47 -16.98 -23.79
CA LEU A 135 8.74 -17.33 -24.49
C LEU A 135 9.28 -18.73 -24.10
N GLY A 136 8.38 -19.66 -23.71
CA GLY A 136 8.72 -21.02 -23.30
C GLY A 136 9.20 -21.17 -21.85
N ALA A 137 9.03 -20.14 -21.03
CA ALA A 137 9.22 -20.17 -19.57
C ALA A 137 7.85 -20.10 -18.88
N SER A 138 7.59 -21.01 -17.93
CA SER A 138 6.36 -21.01 -17.13
C SER A 138 6.46 -19.97 -16.03
N THR A 139 5.56 -18.99 -16.02
CA THR A 139 5.52 -17.92 -15.05
C THR A 139 4.08 -17.71 -14.55
N LYS A 140 3.87 -17.35 -13.29
CA LYS A 140 2.54 -17.05 -12.79
C LYS A 140 1.99 -15.76 -13.42
N ARG A 141 0.69 -15.72 -13.65
CA ARG A 141 -0.02 -14.54 -14.18
C ARG A 141 0.24 -13.29 -13.35
N VAL A 142 0.25 -13.42 -12.02
CA VAL A 142 0.55 -12.32 -11.07
C VAL A 142 1.87 -11.64 -11.38
N THR A 143 2.91 -12.41 -11.70
CA THR A 143 4.26 -11.88 -11.97
C THR A 143 4.28 -10.89 -13.13
N VAL A 144 3.36 -11.03 -14.09
CA VAL A 144 3.25 -10.15 -15.26
C VAL A 144 2.27 -9.01 -14.99
N ILE A 145 1.17 -9.31 -14.29
CA ILE A 145 0.13 -8.30 -14.00
C ILE A 145 0.66 -7.24 -13.03
N THR A 146 1.42 -7.64 -12.01
CA THR A 146 1.90 -6.71 -10.96
C THR A 146 2.72 -5.55 -11.50
N PRO A 147 3.76 -5.72 -12.35
CA PRO A 147 4.53 -4.60 -12.89
C PRO A 147 3.67 -3.67 -13.75
N VAL A 148 2.77 -4.23 -14.55
CA VAL A 148 1.87 -3.45 -15.42
C VAL A 148 0.92 -2.61 -14.57
N LEU A 149 0.29 -3.23 -13.57
CA LEU A 149 -0.60 -2.53 -12.64
C LEU A 149 0.14 -1.45 -11.85
N THR A 150 1.35 -1.74 -11.37
CA THR A 150 2.21 -0.76 -10.68
C THR A 150 2.49 0.44 -11.59
N LEU A 151 2.89 0.19 -12.83
CA LEU A 151 3.17 1.26 -13.79
C LEU A 151 1.93 2.13 -14.04
N VAL A 152 0.78 1.51 -14.25
CA VAL A 152 -0.50 2.21 -14.45
C VAL A 152 -0.84 3.07 -13.23
N LEU A 153 -0.71 2.54 -12.02
CA LEU A 153 -0.99 3.27 -10.78
C LEU A 153 -0.03 4.44 -10.56
N VAL A 154 1.27 4.23 -10.81
CA VAL A 154 2.27 5.30 -10.70
C VAL A 154 2.00 6.40 -11.74
N VAL A 155 1.71 6.05 -12.98
CA VAL A 155 1.35 7.04 -14.02
C VAL A 155 0.06 7.79 -13.63
N ALA A 156 -0.96 7.08 -13.17
CA ALA A 156 -2.21 7.69 -12.69
C ALA A 156 -1.95 8.66 -11.54
N LEU A 157 -1.10 8.30 -10.59
CA LEU A 157 -0.71 9.15 -9.48
C LEU A 157 0.06 10.40 -9.96
N VAL A 158 0.99 10.25 -10.90
CA VAL A 158 1.72 11.39 -11.50
C VAL A 158 0.75 12.35 -12.19
N ILE A 159 -0.22 11.82 -12.94
CA ILE A 159 -1.27 12.62 -13.58
C ILE A 159 -2.12 13.33 -12.52
N LEU A 160 -2.53 12.61 -11.46
CA LEU A 160 -3.28 13.18 -10.34
C LEU A 160 -2.53 14.36 -9.73
N ILE A 161 -1.25 14.16 -9.39
CA ILE A 161 -0.43 15.21 -8.75
C ILE A 161 -0.16 16.38 -9.71
N LYS A 162 0.13 16.13 -11.00
CA LYS A 162 0.53 17.18 -11.94
C LYS A 162 -0.66 17.92 -12.59
N ARG A 163 -1.76 17.23 -12.85
CA ARG A 163 -2.85 17.72 -13.69
C ARG A 163 -4.13 18.09 -12.92
N THR A 164 -4.32 17.66 -11.66
CA THR A 164 -5.55 17.93 -10.91
C THR A 164 -5.42 19.14 -9.98
N LYS A 165 -6.56 19.75 -9.66
CA LYS A 165 -6.64 20.85 -8.67
C LYS A 165 -6.17 20.41 -7.28
N VAL A 166 -6.49 19.16 -6.89
CA VAL A 166 -6.05 18.59 -5.62
C VAL A 166 -4.53 18.40 -5.62
N GLY A 167 -3.95 17.89 -6.71
CA GLY A 167 -2.50 17.76 -6.85
C GLY A 167 -1.79 19.12 -6.83
N MET A 168 -2.40 20.18 -7.38
CA MET A 168 -1.88 21.55 -7.26
C MET A 168 -1.87 22.00 -5.79
N ALA A 169 -2.97 21.77 -5.07
CA ALA A 169 -3.05 22.08 -3.64
C ALA A 169 -2.03 21.29 -2.81
N MET A 170 -1.79 20.01 -3.14
CA MET A 170 -0.76 19.17 -2.52
C MET A 170 0.64 19.76 -2.72
N ARG A 171 0.98 20.16 -3.95
CA ARG A 171 2.28 20.76 -4.25
C ARG A 171 2.48 22.13 -3.59
N ALA A 172 1.42 22.95 -3.50
CA ALA A 172 1.46 24.22 -2.78
C ALA A 172 1.70 23.98 -1.28
N ALA A 173 0.91 23.09 -0.67
CA ALA A 173 1.04 22.73 0.74
C ALA A 173 2.42 22.13 1.07
N SER A 174 3.02 21.34 0.18
CA SER A 174 4.34 20.74 0.40
C SER A 174 5.48 21.79 0.47
N LYS A 175 5.29 22.95 -0.13
CA LYS A 175 6.26 24.05 -0.08
C LYS A 175 6.13 24.87 1.21
N ASP A 176 4.91 25.35 1.49
CA ASP A 176 4.62 26.19 2.65
C ASP A 176 3.14 26.05 3.03
N PHE A 177 2.87 25.60 4.26
CA PHE A 177 1.50 25.45 4.77
C PHE A 177 0.82 26.79 5.02
N GLU A 178 1.55 27.76 5.58
CA GLU A 178 0.99 29.06 5.97
C GLU A 178 0.58 29.84 4.73
N THR A 179 1.49 29.96 3.77
CA THR A 179 1.21 30.63 2.49
C THR A 179 0.07 29.95 1.72
N ALA A 180 0.03 28.60 1.72
CA ALA A 180 -1.04 27.86 1.06
C ALA A 180 -2.41 28.10 1.73
N GLN A 181 -2.47 28.23 3.05
CA GLN A 181 -3.69 28.60 3.78
C GLN A 181 -4.16 30.02 3.45
N LEU A 182 -3.24 30.97 3.37
CA LEU A 182 -3.57 32.35 2.97
C LEU A 182 -4.17 32.42 1.56
N MET A 183 -3.75 31.52 0.67
CA MET A 183 -4.31 31.38 -0.68
C MET A 183 -5.64 30.59 -0.71
N GLY A 184 -6.25 30.30 0.45
CA GLY A 184 -7.55 29.65 0.58
C GLY A 184 -7.51 28.10 0.47
N ILE A 185 -6.34 27.47 0.49
CA ILE A 185 -6.22 26.01 0.46
C ILE A 185 -6.53 25.43 1.84
N LYS A 186 -7.54 24.56 1.90
CA LYS A 186 -7.90 23.82 3.11
C LYS A 186 -6.90 22.69 3.36
N ILE A 187 -5.81 22.98 4.08
CA ILE A 187 -4.70 22.03 4.34
C ILE A 187 -5.20 20.71 4.94
N ASN A 188 -6.21 20.76 5.82
CA ASN A 188 -6.79 19.56 6.41
C ASN A 188 -7.30 18.57 5.34
N ASN A 189 -7.98 19.08 4.31
CA ASN A 189 -8.51 18.24 3.25
C ASN A 189 -7.39 17.67 2.36
N VAL A 190 -6.33 18.46 2.14
CA VAL A 190 -5.17 18.01 1.37
C VAL A 190 -4.48 16.84 2.07
N ILE A 191 -4.25 16.95 3.38
CA ILE A 191 -3.60 15.89 4.16
C ILE A 191 -4.49 14.65 4.21
N SER A 192 -5.78 14.79 4.53
CA SER A 192 -6.71 13.64 4.57
C SER A 192 -6.79 12.92 3.22
N PHE A 193 -6.82 13.67 2.11
CA PHE A 193 -6.79 13.11 0.76
C PHE A 193 -5.47 12.37 0.48
N THR A 194 -4.35 12.90 0.93
CA THR A 194 -3.03 12.26 0.79
C THR A 194 -2.97 10.93 1.51
N PHE A 195 -3.49 10.86 2.73
CA PHE A 195 -3.61 9.60 3.48
C PHE A 195 -4.52 8.60 2.77
N ALA A 196 -5.65 9.06 2.23
CA ALA A 196 -6.57 8.21 1.48
C ALA A 196 -5.90 7.61 0.25
N VAL A 197 -5.18 8.41 -0.55
CA VAL A 197 -4.45 7.91 -1.72
C VAL A 197 -3.30 6.99 -1.33
N GLY A 198 -2.53 7.32 -0.28
CA GLY A 198 -1.49 6.45 0.25
C GLY A 198 -2.04 5.09 0.70
N SER A 199 -3.14 5.08 1.44
CA SER A 199 -3.81 3.85 1.90
C SER A 199 -4.43 3.06 0.74
N PHE A 200 -4.90 3.74 -0.30
CA PHE A 200 -5.37 3.10 -1.53
C PHE A 200 -4.23 2.34 -2.24
N LEU A 201 -3.06 2.97 -2.39
CA LEU A 201 -1.88 2.32 -2.96
C LEU A 201 -1.40 1.15 -2.09
N ALA A 202 -1.43 1.31 -0.76
CA ALA A 202 -1.10 0.26 0.19
C ALA A 202 -2.06 -0.93 0.07
N ALA A 203 -3.36 -0.70 -0.09
CA ALA A 203 -4.36 -1.75 -0.28
C ALA A 203 -4.07 -2.57 -1.54
N ILE A 204 -3.85 -1.91 -2.69
CA ILE A 204 -3.57 -2.60 -3.95
C ILE A 204 -2.23 -3.33 -3.88
N GLY A 205 -1.18 -2.70 -3.34
CA GLY A 205 0.12 -3.33 -3.16
C GLY A 205 0.03 -4.56 -2.27
N SER A 206 -0.73 -4.50 -1.18
CA SER A 206 -0.96 -5.62 -0.27
C SER A 206 -1.70 -6.78 -0.95
N MET A 207 -2.76 -6.50 -1.73
CA MET A 207 -3.46 -7.53 -2.50
C MET A 207 -2.53 -8.26 -3.47
N MET A 208 -1.61 -7.55 -4.12
CA MET A 208 -0.64 -8.16 -5.02
C MET A 208 0.43 -8.94 -4.26
N SER A 209 0.92 -8.42 -3.13
CA SER A 209 1.93 -9.08 -2.29
C SER A 209 1.44 -10.41 -1.74
N VAL A 210 0.21 -10.48 -1.29
CA VAL A 210 -0.38 -11.72 -0.73
C VAL A 210 -0.44 -12.82 -1.77
N SER A 211 -0.71 -12.51 -3.04
CA SER A 211 -0.66 -13.49 -4.13
C SER A 211 0.75 -14.03 -4.41
N TYR A 212 1.80 -13.33 -3.95
CA TYR A 212 3.20 -13.72 -4.14
C TYR A 212 3.74 -14.60 -3.00
N THR A 213 3.35 -14.34 -1.77
CA THR A 213 3.93 -14.98 -0.57
C THR A 213 3.62 -16.47 -0.44
N HIS A 214 2.67 -16.99 -1.18
CA HIS A 214 2.43 -18.44 -1.26
C HIS A 214 3.55 -19.24 -1.91
N LEU A 215 4.59 -18.58 -2.47
CA LEU A 215 5.58 -19.26 -3.28
C LEU A 215 6.97 -19.37 -2.68
N THR A 216 7.32 -18.64 -1.65
CA THR A 216 8.73 -18.51 -1.27
C THR A 216 8.98 -18.35 0.23
N LEU A 217 8.17 -18.93 1.08
CA LEU A 217 8.67 -19.28 2.39
C LEU A 217 9.03 -20.76 2.35
N PRO A 218 10.30 -21.12 2.08
CA PRO A 218 10.81 -22.37 2.59
C PRO A 218 10.80 -22.17 4.11
N THR A 219 9.75 -22.63 4.78
CA THR A 219 9.70 -22.83 6.22
C THR A 219 10.60 -23.99 6.60
N LYS A 220 11.85 -23.95 6.16
CA LYS A 220 12.93 -24.77 6.65
C LYS A 220 14.02 -23.82 7.12
N LEU A 221 13.76 -23.22 8.27
CA LEU A 221 14.79 -22.93 9.23
C LEU A 221 14.95 -24.23 10.04
N GLU A 222 15.62 -25.17 9.47
CA GLU A 222 16.32 -26.20 10.22
C GLU A 222 17.73 -25.72 10.50
#